data_353df95d0767ee604e7232b6417a7133
#
_entry.id   353df95d0767ee604e7232b6417a7133
#
_cell.length_a   1.000
_cell.length_b   1.000
_cell.length_c   1.000
_cell.angle_alpha   90.00
_cell.angle_beta   90.00
_cell.angle_gamma   90.00
#
_symmetry.space_group_name_H-M   'P 1'
#
loop_
_entity.id
_entity.type
_entity.pdbx_description
1 polymer ?
#
loop_
_entity_poly.entity_id
_entity_poly.type
_entity_poly.pdbx_seq_one_letter_code
_entity_poly.pdbx_strand_id
1 'polypeptide(L)'
;MKTAVKCENLTKKFKDKTAVSGINLEIYEGELFSLLGVNGAGKSTTVRMLSCLTLPTSGDAEIFEKSIVSEPLEVKKEIAVCPQETAVAKNLTVKENLIFTANIYFPKEEAKKKADEIFKIFFKEDEAKKRAKTLSGGQQRKLSIAMALISEPKVLFLDEPTLGLDVIARRELWEFIKTLKGKMTILLTTHYMEEAEHLSDRVAIMREGEIKTVGTPAEIIEKSGKKTFEEAFVHFAAGGYSYENA
;
A
#
# COMPACT_ATOMS: atom_id res chain seq x y z
N MET A 1 -16.26 -3.04 14.08
CA MET A 1 -15.64 -2.13 13.09
C MET A 1 -16.19 -2.49 11.73
N LYS A 2 -16.33 -1.53 10.81
CA LYS A 2 -16.80 -1.80 9.45
C LYS A 2 -15.63 -2.32 8.63
N THR A 3 -15.85 -3.38 7.83
CA THR A 3 -14.81 -3.97 6.97
C THR A 3 -14.71 -3.15 5.67
N ALA A 4 -13.49 -2.73 5.33
CA ALA A 4 -13.19 -2.02 4.09
C ALA A 4 -12.72 -2.98 2.99
N VAL A 5 -11.90 -3.98 3.35
CA VAL A 5 -11.41 -5.03 2.43
C VAL A 5 -11.61 -6.39 3.08
N LYS A 6 -12.21 -7.32 2.33
CA LYS A 6 -12.39 -8.71 2.75
C LYS A 6 -11.93 -9.64 1.64
N CYS A 7 -11.04 -10.57 1.96
CA CYS A 7 -10.59 -11.62 1.03
C CYS A 7 -11.15 -12.97 1.48
N GLU A 8 -11.70 -13.75 0.57
CA GLU A 8 -12.23 -15.07 0.82
C GLU A 8 -11.58 -16.10 -0.13
N ASN A 9 -10.68 -16.94 0.43
CA ASN A 9 -9.93 -17.96 -0.29
C ASN A 9 -9.25 -17.44 -1.57
N LEU A 10 -8.78 -16.17 -1.53
CA LEU A 10 -8.24 -15.47 -2.69
C LEU A 10 -6.96 -16.15 -3.18
N THR A 11 -6.97 -16.62 -4.42
CA THR A 11 -5.89 -17.44 -5.00
C THR A 11 -5.47 -16.90 -6.35
N LYS A 12 -4.13 -16.90 -6.60
CA LYS A 12 -3.57 -16.61 -7.92
C LYS A 12 -2.51 -17.61 -8.30
N LYS A 13 -2.73 -18.27 -9.44
CA LYS A 13 -1.77 -19.15 -10.08
C LYS A 13 -1.30 -18.55 -11.42
N PHE A 14 -0.02 -18.61 -11.69
CA PHE A 14 0.59 -18.27 -12.97
C PHE A 14 1.30 -19.52 -13.50
N LYS A 15 0.76 -20.13 -14.55
CA LYS A 15 1.26 -21.40 -15.07
C LYS A 15 1.48 -22.41 -13.91
N ASP A 16 2.73 -22.75 -13.64
CA ASP A 16 3.10 -23.76 -12.64
C ASP A 16 3.36 -23.17 -11.24
N LYS A 17 3.28 -21.84 -11.07
CA LYS A 17 3.56 -21.18 -9.80
C LYS A 17 2.29 -20.63 -9.17
N THR A 18 1.99 -21.06 -7.95
CA THR A 18 0.98 -20.42 -7.11
C THR A 18 1.63 -19.22 -6.41
N ALA A 19 1.20 -18.02 -6.78
CA ALA A 19 1.73 -16.77 -6.22
C ALA A 19 0.96 -16.32 -4.97
N VAL A 20 -0.33 -16.65 -4.88
CA VAL A 20 -1.20 -16.43 -3.72
C VAL A 20 -2.08 -17.67 -3.57
N SER A 21 -2.17 -18.20 -2.35
CA SER A 21 -2.77 -19.50 -2.05
C SER A 21 -3.84 -19.37 -0.96
N GLY A 22 -5.10 -19.16 -1.37
CA GLY A 22 -6.28 -19.23 -0.51
C GLY A 22 -6.24 -18.25 0.68
N ILE A 23 -5.79 -17.01 0.46
CA ILE A 23 -5.72 -16.05 1.57
C ILE A 23 -7.11 -15.60 2.02
N ASN A 24 -7.28 -15.54 3.34
CA ASN A 24 -8.42 -14.95 4.02
C ASN A 24 -7.92 -13.78 4.84
N LEU A 25 -8.49 -12.59 4.62
CA LEU A 25 -8.02 -11.35 5.23
C LEU A 25 -9.16 -10.36 5.39
N GLU A 26 -9.18 -9.66 6.52
CA GLU A 26 -10.07 -8.53 6.75
C GLU A 26 -9.26 -7.30 7.17
N ILE A 27 -9.54 -6.16 6.50
CA ILE A 27 -8.99 -4.85 6.82
C ILE A 27 -10.16 -3.92 7.14
N TYR A 28 -10.06 -3.19 8.24
CA TYR A 28 -11.15 -2.34 8.71
C TYR A 28 -11.05 -0.92 8.15
N GLU A 29 -12.20 -0.23 8.10
CA GLU A 29 -12.27 1.16 7.63
C GLU A 29 -11.39 2.09 8.48
N GLY A 30 -10.57 2.90 7.82
CA GLY A 30 -9.62 3.82 8.45
C GLY A 30 -8.33 3.18 8.95
N GLU A 31 -8.19 1.86 8.83
CA GLU A 31 -7.00 1.12 9.27
C GLU A 31 -5.81 1.37 8.33
N LEU A 32 -4.61 1.52 8.90
CA LEU A 32 -3.37 1.33 8.17
C LEU A 32 -2.87 -0.10 8.42
N PHE A 33 -3.04 -0.92 7.41
CA PHE A 33 -2.71 -2.34 7.43
C PHE A 33 -1.47 -2.63 6.59
N SER A 34 -0.51 -3.40 7.11
CA SER A 34 0.66 -3.82 6.34
C SER A 34 0.63 -5.29 5.96
N LEU A 35 0.96 -5.56 4.71
CA LEU A 35 1.27 -6.89 4.22
C LEU A 35 2.81 -7.02 4.14
N LEU A 36 3.39 -7.64 5.18
CA LEU A 36 4.83 -7.81 5.37
C LEU A 36 5.29 -9.17 4.87
N GLY A 37 6.40 -9.24 4.16
CA GLY A 37 6.98 -10.51 3.72
C GLY A 37 8.20 -10.32 2.84
N VAL A 38 8.99 -11.36 2.67
CA VAL A 38 10.16 -11.37 1.79
C VAL A 38 9.77 -11.15 0.31
N ASN A 39 10.75 -10.88 -0.52
CA ASN A 39 10.52 -10.77 -1.97
C ASN A 39 9.99 -12.10 -2.53
N GLY A 40 8.96 -12.02 -3.34
CA GLY A 40 8.28 -13.20 -3.89
C GLY A 40 7.23 -13.84 -2.96
N ALA A 41 6.96 -13.30 -1.76
CA ALA A 41 5.94 -13.81 -0.85
C ALA A 41 4.49 -13.72 -1.38
N GLY A 42 4.22 -12.92 -2.43
CA GLY A 42 2.89 -12.75 -3.03
C GLY A 42 2.25 -11.39 -2.80
N LYS A 43 2.91 -10.47 -2.07
CA LYS A 43 2.38 -9.14 -1.67
C LYS A 43 1.85 -8.31 -2.84
N SER A 44 2.70 -7.99 -3.82
CA SER A 44 2.29 -7.19 -5.00
C SER A 44 1.25 -7.92 -5.86
N THR A 45 1.26 -9.26 -5.90
CA THR A 45 0.21 -10.03 -6.58
C THR A 45 -1.14 -9.87 -5.88
N THR A 46 -1.14 -9.87 -4.55
CA THR A 46 -2.35 -9.61 -3.76
C THR A 46 -2.89 -8.21 -4.03
N VAL A 47 -2.03 -7.17 -3.98
CA VAL A 47 -2.43 -5.79 -4.32
C VAL A 47 -2.98 -5.70 -5.74
N ARG A 48 -2.36 -6.37 -6.72
CA ARG A 48 -2.84 -6.37 -8.12
C ARG A 48 -4.20 -7.03 -8.29
N MET A 49 -4.54 -8.04 -7.49
CA MET A 49 -5.89 -8.62 -7.48
C MET A 49 -6.89 -7.65 -6.85
N LEU A 50 -6.59 -7.15 -5.64
CA LEU A 50 -7.45 -6.20 -4.92
C LEU A 50 -7.70 -4.91 -5.70
N SER A 51 -6.75 -4.47 -6.51
CA SER A 51 -6.88 -3.29 -7.38
C SER A 51 -7.51 -3.58 -8.75
N CYS A 52 -8.03 -4.81 -8.97
CA CYS A 52 -8.62 -5.23 -10.24
C CYS A 52 -7.69 -5.08 -11.45
N LEU A 53 -6.35 -5.15 -11.24
CA LEU A 53 -5.34 -5.19 -12.30
C LEU A 53 -5.05 -6.62 -12.78
N THR A 54 -5.45 -7.61 -11.98
CA THR A 54 -5.28 -9.02 -12.30
C THR A 54 -6.45 -9.80 -11.69
N LEU A 55 -7.14 -10.61 -12.47
CA LEU A 55 -8.20 -11.48 -11.97
C LEU A 55 -7.61 -12.59 -11.09
N PRO A 56 -8.25 -12.95 -9.97
CA PRO A 56 -7.92 -14.15 -9.21
C PRO A 56 -8.14 -15.41 -10.05
N THR A 57 -7.47 -16.49 -9.70
CA THR A 57 -7.70 -17.82 -10.31
C THR A 57 -8.90 -18.50 -9.64
N SER A 58 -9.08 -18.26 -8.33
CA SER A 58 -10.25 -18.68 -7.54
C SER A 58 -10.36 -17.83 -6.29
N GLY A 59 -11.50 -17.93 -5.60
CA GLY A 59 -11.84 -17.04 -4.50
C GLY A 59 -12.25 -15.65 -4.98
N ASP A 60 -12.56 -14.77 -4.06
CA ASP A 60 -12.94 -13.39 -4.32
C ASP A 60 -12.42 -12.45 -3.23
N ALA A 61 -12.52 -11.17 -3.47
CA ALA A 61 -12.38 -10.16 -2.44
C ALA A 61 -13.40 -9.05 -2.64
N GLU A 62 -13.82 -8.46 -1.55
CA GLU A 62 -14.74 -7.33 -1.54
C GLU A 62 -14.03 -6.07 -1.04
N ILE A 63 -14.32 -4.94 -1.68
CA ILE A 63 -13.94 -3.61 -1.23
C ILE A 63 -15.22 -2.82 -1.01
N PHE A 64 -15.51 -2.49 0.26
CA PHE A 64 -16.78 -1.90 0.66
C PHE A 64 -17.98 -2.68 0.08
N GLU A 65 -18.00 -4.02 0.28
CA GLU A 65 -19.05 -4.93 -0.17
C GLU A 65 -19.17 -5.07 -1.70
N LYS A 66 -18.21 -4.56 -2.48
CA LYS A 66 -18.15 -4.67 -3.94
C LYS A 66 -17.11 -5.71 -4.34
N SER A 67 -17.52 -6.74 -5.07
CA SER A 67 -16.64 -7.82 -5.53
C SER A 67 -15.62 -7.34 -6.57
N ILE A 68 -14.36 -7.72 -6.41
CA ILE A 68 -13.31 -7.45 -7.41
C ILE A 68 -13.50 -8.25 -8.70
N VAL A 69 -14.32 -9.32 -8.67
CA VAL A 69 -14.58 -10.20 -9.80
C VAL A 69 -15.83 -9.74 -10.56
N SER A 70 -16.94 -9.53 -9.87
CA SER A 70 -18.23 -9.20 -10.52
C SER A 70 -18.46 -7.69 -10.70
N GLU A 71 -17.82 -6.84 -9.88
CA GLU A 71 -18.06 -5.39 -9.87
C GLU A 71 -16.75 -4.57 -9.96
N PRO A 72 -15.78 -4.96 -10.82
CA PRO A 72 -14.44 -4.34 -10.82
C PRO A 72 -14.45 -2.85 -11.14
N LEU A 73 -15.42 -2.35 -11.88
CA LEU A 73 -15.54 -0.92 -12.19
C LEU A 73 -16.00 -0.11 -10.97
N GLU A 74 -16.89 -0.66 -10.16
CA GLU A 74 -17.32 -0.02 -8.92
C GLU A 74 -16.22 -0.04 -7.86
N VAL A 75 -15.47 -1.14 -7.76
CA VAL A 75 -14.27 -1.22 -6.91
C VAL A 75 -13.24 -0.14 -7.30
N LYS A 76 -12.96 0.04 -8.60
CA LYS A 76 -11.99 1.04 -9.08
C LYS A 76 -12.36 2.48 -8.75
N LYS A 77 -13.62 2.79 -8.48
CA LYS A 77 -14.05 4.11 -8.03
C LYS A 77 -13.70 4.38 -6.55
N GLU A 78 -13.52 3.33 -5.77
CA GLU A 78 -13.26 3.41 -4.32
C GLU A 78 -11.77 3.39 -3.98
N ILE A 79 -10.90 3.05 -4.93
CA ILE A 79 -9.49 2.76 -4.68
C ILE A 79 -8.54 3.67 -5.45
N ALA A 80 -7.34 3.84 -4.90
CA ALA A 80 -6.18 4.29 -5.66
C ALA A 80 -4.97 3.41 -5.38
N VAL A 81 -4.06 3.34 -6.36
CA VAL A 81 -2.83 2.56 -6.27
C VAL A 81 -1.63 3.44 -6.49
N CYS A 82 -0.69 3.41 -5.56
CA CYS A 82 0.65 3.94 -5.78
C CYS A 82 1.59 2.75 -5.98
N PRO A 83 1.98 2.45 -7.23
CA PRO A 83 2.80 1.29 -7.54
C PRO A 83 4.24 1.46 -7.04
N GLN A 84 5.01 0.37 -6.99
CA GLN A 84 6.41 0.38 -6.58
C GLN A 84 7.25 1.38 -7.39
N GLU A 85 7.06 1.44 -8.70
CA GLU A 85 7.70 2.44 -9.56
C GLU A 85 7.01 3.80 -9.40
N THR A 86 7.82 4.85 -9.24
CA THR A 86 7.30 6.20 -9.07
C THR A 86 6.73 6.74 -10.38
N ALA A 87 5.41 6.87 -10.45
CA ALA A 87 4.68 7.27 -11.65
C ALA A 87 4.48 8.81 -11.70
N VAL A 88 5.56 9.57 -11.94
CA VAL A 88 5.49 11.04 -12.10
C VAL A 88 5.96 11.44 -13.49
N ALA A 89 5.31 12.44 -14.08
CA ALA A 89 5.75 13.04 -15.32
C ALA A 89 6.97 13.97 -15.06
N LYS A 90 8.16 13.44 -15.26
CA LYS A 90 9.45 14.06 -14.84
C LYS A 90 9.67 15.46 -15.36
N ASN A 91 9.14 15.79 -16.54
CA ASN A 91 9.29 17.11 -17.16
C ASN A 91 8.23 18.14 -16.74
N LEU A 92 7.15 17.68 -16.11
CA LEU A 92 6.14 18.55 -15.52
C LEU A 92 6.58 19.00 -14.12
N THR A 93 6.08 20.15 -13.69
CA THR A 93 6.24 20.64 -12.32
C THR A 93 5.37 19.83 -11.36
N VAL A 94 5.57 20.00 -10.04
CA VAL A 94 4.73 19.41 -9.01
C VAL A 94 3.25 19.74 -9.28
N LYS A 95 2.94 21.03 -9.47
CA LYS A 95 1.56 21.48 -9.69
C LYS A 95 0.98 20.97 -10.99
N GLU A 96 1.76 20.95 -12.08
CA GLU A 96 1.32 20.39 -13.36
C GLU A 96 1.04 18.88 -13.31
N ASN A 97 1.82 18.10 -12.54
CA ASN A 97 1.55 16.69 -12.32
C ASN A 97 0.19 16.48 -11.62
N LEU A 98 -0.11 17.27 -10.59
CA LEU A 98 -1.38 17.21 -9.88
C LEU A 98 -2.55 17.60 -10.80
N ILE A 99 -2.44 18.70 -11.54
CA ILE A 99 -3.46 19.15 -12.49
C ILE A 99 -3.67 18.12 -13.62
N PHE A 100 -2.58 17.55 -14.14
CA PHE A 100 -2.64 16.51 -15.17
C PHE A 100 -3.45 15.31 -14.68
N THR A 101 -3.16 14.82 -13.47
CA THR A 101 -3.90 13.71 -12.88
C THR A 101 -5.35 14.08 -12.61
N ALA A 102 -5.61 15.26 -12.07
CA ALA A 102 -6.96 15.71 -11.76
C ALA A 102 -7.86 15.81 -13.03
N ASN A 103 -7.31 16.20 -14.17
CA ASN A 103 -8.05 16.25 -15.43
C ASN A 103 -8.50 14.87 -15.96
N ILE A 104 -7.97 13.76 -15.39
CA ILE A 104 -8.43 12.40 -15.71
C ILE A 104 -9.79 12.13 -15.05
N TYR A 105 -10.02 12.69 -13.86
CA TYR A 105 -11.18 12.40 -13.01
C TYR A 105 -12.24 13.49 -13.05
N PHE A 106 -11.86 14.75 -13.28
CA PHE A 106 -12.73 15.91 -13.11
C PHE A 106 -12.71 16.84 -14.34
N PRO A 107 -13.79 17.59 -14.58
CA PRO A 107 -13.79 18.70 -15.54
C PRO A 107 -12.72 19.74 -15.18
N LYS A 108 -12.21 20.47 -16.18
CA LYS A 108 -11.02 21.34 -16.08
C LYS A 108 -11.02 22.31 -14.89
N GLU A 109 -12.14 22.96 -14.60
CA GLU A 109 -12.22 23.93 -13.48
C GLU A 109 -12.16 23.22 -12.13
N GLU A 110 -12.85 22.11 -11.98
CA GLU A 110 -12.82 21.29 -10.78
C GLU A 110 -11.46 20.62 -10.58
N ALA A 111 -10.86 20.11 -11.66
CA ALA A 111 -9.52 19.51 -11.66
C ALA A 111 -8.48 20.48 -11.10
N LYS A 112 -8.51 21.76 -11.52
CA LYS A 112 -7.60 22.77 -10.99
C LYS A 112 -7.80 22.99 -9.49
N LYS A 113 -9.06 23.06 -9.03
CA LYS A 113 -9.40 23.24 -7.62
C LYS A 113 -8.90 22.06 -6.77
N LYS A 114 -9.17 20.82 -7.22
CA LYS A 114 -8.69 19.60 -6.54
C LYS A 114 -7.17 19.52 -6.47
N ALA A 115 -6.48 19.85 -7.57
CA ALA A 115 -5.02 19.90 -7.57
C ALA A 115 -4.47 20.96 -6.60
N ASP A 116 -5.11 22.14 -6.51
CA ASP A 116 -4.71 23.20 -5.59
C ASP A 116 -4.97 22.80 -4.11
N GLU A 117 -6.06 22.09 -3.83
CA GLU A 117 -6.36 21.55 -2.49
C GLU A 117 -5.29 20.55 -2.06
N ILE A 118 -5.00 19.54 -2.87
CA ILE A 118 -3.96 18.54 -2.59
C ILE A 118 -2.58 19.20 -2.46
N PHE A 119 -2.26 20.15 -3.35
CA PHE A 119 -1.00 20.88 -3.28
C PHE A 119 -0.83 21.59 -1.93
N LYS A 120 -1.83 22.34 -1.47
CA LYS A 120 -1.78 23.09 -0.20
C LYS A 120 -1.62 22.19 1.02
N ILE A 121 -2.17 20.97 0.97
CA ILE A 121 -2.07 20.00 2.08
C ILE A 121 -0.67 19.41 2.18
N PHE A 122 -0.04 19.11 1.05
CA PHE A 122 1.15 18.26 1.02
C PHE A 122 2.44 18.94 0.59
N PHE A 123 2.39 20.15 -0.01
CA PHE A 123 3.56 20.82 -0.56
C PHE A 123 3.65 22.27 -0.09
N LYS A 124 4.88 22.81 -0.12
CA LYS A 124 5.14 24.22 0.12
C LYS A 124 5.05 25.01 -1.19
N GLU A 125 4.74 26.32 -1.09
CA GLU A 125 4.53 27.17 -2.27
C GLU A 125 5.77 27.24 -3.19
N ASP A 126 6.98 27.17 -2.62
CA ASP A 126 8.24 27.16 -3.38
C ASP A 126 8.46 25.85 -4.16
N GLU A 127 7.71 24.80 -3.87
CA GLU A 127 7.75 23.53 -4.59
C GLU A 127 6.87 23.51 -5.86
N ALA A 128 5.87 24.41 -5.93
CA ALA A 128 4.87 24.41 -7.01
C ALA A 128 5.47 24.37 -8.42
N LYS A 129 6.54 25.15 -8.65
CA LYS A 129 7.21 25.30 -9.94
C LYS A 129 8.43 24.39 -10.12
N LYS A 130 8.80 23.58 -9.11
CA LYS A 130 9.89 22.61 -9.23
C LYS A 130 9.48 21.49 -10.18
N ARG A 131 10.31 21.18 -11.18
CA ARG A 131 10.06 20.04 -12.05
C ARG A 131 10.27 18.73 -11.31
N ALA A 132 9.41 17.73 -11.56
CA ALA A 132 9.48 16.44 -10.85
C ALA A 132 10.84 15.75 -10.98
N LYS A 133 11.57 15.93 -12.10
CA LYS A 133 12.94 15.40 -12.28
C LYS A 133 13.99 16.00 -11.34
N THR A 134 13.73 17.17 -10.73
CA THR A 134 14.66 17.84 -9.80
C THR A 134 14.36 17.53 -8.34
N LEU A 135 13.29 16.81 -8.07
CA LEU A 135 12.91 16.35 -6.73
C LEU A 135 13.77 15.16 -6.30
N SER A 136 14.04 15.03 -5.00
CA SER A 136 14.63 13.82 -4.42
C SER A 136 13.68 12.61 -4.64
N GLY A 137 14.22 11.39 -4.51
CA GLY A 137 13.39 10.18 -4.63
C GLY A 137 12.20 10.17 -3.69
N GLY A 138 12.40 10.56 -2.43
CA GLY A 138 11.33 10.68 -1.44
C GLY A 138 10.28 11.73 -1.82
N GLN A 139 10.72 12.89 -2.34
CA GLN A 139 9.80 13.93 -2.80
C GLN A 139 9.00 13.48 -4.05
N GLN A 140 9.64 12.75 -4.98
CA GLN A 140 8.93 12.16 -6.12
C GLN A 140 7.90 11.12 -5.66
N ARG A 141 8.24 10.32 -4.62
CA ARG A 141 7.33 9.33 -4.05
C ARG A 141 6.14 10.01 -3.37
N LYS A 142 6.40 11.06 -2.60
CA LYS A 142 5.35 11.90 -2.00
C LYS A 142 4.42 12.49 -3.06
N LEU A 143 4.97 12.99 -4.17
CA LEU A 143 4.18 13.49 -5.29
C LEU A 143 3.33 12.38 -5.93
N SER A 144 3.88 11.18 -6.13
CA SER A 144 3.13 10.04 -6.65
C SER A 144 1.94 9.65 -5.77
N ILE A 145 2.13 9.65 -4.44
CA ILE A 145 1.04 9.40 -3.48
C ILE A 145 0.00 10.54 -3.54
N ALA A 146 0.45 11.79 -3.55
CA ALA A 146 -0.45 12.95 -3.64
C ALA A 146 -1.30 12.92 -4.93
N MET A 147 -0.71 12.48 -6.07
CA MET A 147 -1.46 12.27 -7.31
C MET A 147 -2.53 11.17 -7.15
N ALA A 148 -2.22 10.07 -6.46
CA ALA A 148 -3.18 9.00 -6.19
C ALA A 148 -4.36 9.48 -5.32
N LEU A 149 -4.14 10.44 -4.41
CA LEU A 149 -5.18 11.00 -3.54
C LEU A 149 -6.17 11.94 -4.26
N ILE A 150 -5.87 12.38 -5.46
CA ILE A 150 -6.74 13.28 -6.24
C ILE A 150 -8.11 12.67 -6.52
N SER A 151 -8.18 11.35 -6.73
CA SER A 151 -9.45 10.65 -6.95
C SER A 151 -10.30 10.47 -5.68
N GLU A 152 -9.83 10.96 -4.53
CA GLU A 152 -10.49 10.84 -3.22
C GLU A 152 -10.83 9.38 -2.85
N PRO A 153 -9.84 8.47 -2.91
CA PRO A 153 -10.08 7.06 -2.69
C PRO A 153 -10.47 6.78 -1.23
N LYS A 154 -11.31 5.76 -1.02
CA LYS A 154 -11.58 5.21 0.31
C LYS A 154 -10.50 4.21 0.74
N VAL A 155 -9.87 3.52 -0.22
CA VAL A 155 -8.73 2.62 0.02
C VAL A 155 -7.54 3.05 -0.83
N LEU A 156 -6.39 3.24 -0.18
CA LEU A 156 -5.12 3.52 -0.83
C LEU A 156 -4.20 2.30 -0.74
N PHE A 157 -3.78 1.77 -1.88
CA PHE A 157 -2.77 0.73 -1.95
C PHE A 157 -1.39 1.36 -2.17
N LEU A 158 -0.45 1.09 -1.26
CA LEU A 158 0.95 1.51 -1.35
C LEU A 158 1.85 0.28 -1.54
N ASP A 159 2.34 0.06 -2.75
CA ASP A 159 3.21 -1.08 -3.02
C ASP A 159 4.68 -0.67 -2.85
N GLU A 160 5.29 -1.14 -1.75
CA GLU A 160 6.69 -0.87 -1.35
C GLU A 160 7.07 0.64 -1.44
N PRO A 161 6.36 1.54 -0.74
CA PRO A 161 6.46 2.98 -0.96
C PRO A 161 7.85 3.56 -0.64
N THR A 162 8.64 2.92 0.23
CA THR A 162 9.95 3.42 0.66
C THR A 162 11.13 2.71 0.02
N LEU A 163 10.86 1.80 -0.93
CA LEU A 163 11.94 1.06 -1.59
C LEU A 163 12.91 2.00 -2.30
N GLY A 164 14.22 1.79 -2.02
CA GLY A 164 15.28 2.57 -2.64
C GLY A 164 15.48 3.98 -2.06
N LEU A 165 14.76 4.35 -1.01
CA LEU A 165 14.98 5.61 -0.29
C LEU A 165 16.05 5.45 0.78
N ASP A 166 16.83 6.50 0.99
CA ASP A 166 17.71 6.62 2.15
C ASP A 166 16.90 6.74 3.47
N VAL A 167 17.58 6.62 4.61
CA VAL A 167 16.96 6.59 5.93
C VAL A 167 16.17 7.87 6.24
N ILE A 168 16.67 9.04 5.81
CA ILE A 168 16.02 10.33 6.08
C ILE A 168 14.76 10.46 5.24
N ALA A 169 14.86 10.24 3.93
CA ALA A 169 13.73 10.29 3.01
C ALA A 169 12.63 9.27 3.37
N ARG A 170 13.03 8.09 3.87
CA ARG A 170 12.09 7.07 4.37
C ARG A 170 11.31 7.57 5.57
N ARG A 171 11.98 8.15 6.58
CA ARG A 171 11.31 8.71 7.76
C ARG A 171 10.37 9.86 7.42
N GLU A 172 10.79 10.76 6.53
CA GLU A 172 9.93 11.85 6.05
C GLU A 172 8.67 11.30 5.36
N LEU A 173 8.81 10.24 4.55
CA LEU A 173 7.68 9.61 3.90
C LEU A 173 6.77 8.88 4.90
N TRP A 174 7.31 8.25 5.94
CA TRP A 174 6.53 7.65 7.01
C TRP A 174 5.66 8.70 7.73
N GLU A 175 6.24 9.83 8.11
CA GLU A 175 5.47 10.92 8.74
C GLU A 175 4.38 11.44 7.80
N PHE A 176 4.66 11.51 6.51
CA PHE A 176 3.65 11.85 5.51
C PHE A 176 2.53 10.81 5.46
N ILE A 177 2.83 9.51 5.38
CA ILE A 177 1.82 8.43 5.36
C ILE A 177 0.99 8.43 6.65
N LYS A 178 1.59 8.70 7.81
CA LYS A 178 0.85 8.83 9.08
C LYS A 178 -0.21 9.94 9.05
N THR A 179 -0.01 11.01 8.30
CA THR A 179 -1.02 12.08 8.18
C THR A 179 -2.30 11.64 7.47
N LEU A 180 -2.23 10.51 6.73
CA LEU A 180 -3.35 9.91 6.01
C LEU A 180 -4.12 8.90 6.87
N LYS A 181 -3.52 8.37 7.93
CA LYS A 181 -4.11 7.37 8.83
C LYS A 181 -5.39 7.91 9.46
N GLY A 182 -6.43 7.07 9.52
CA GLY A 182 -7.75 7.42 10.03
C GLY A 182 -8.62 8.24 9.08
N LYS A 183 -8.04 8.80 7.99
CA LYS A 183 -8.79 9.54 6.96
C LYS A 183 -9.28 8.64 5.83
N MET A 184 -8.56 7.54 5.61
CA MET A 184 -8.85 6.51 4.61
C MET A 184 -8.25 5.20 5.07
N THR A 185 -8.67 4.09 4.47
CA THR A 185 -8.05 2.78 4.67
C THR A 185 -6.78 2.69 3.82
N ILE A 186 -5.69 2.18 4.39
CA ILE A 186 -4.41 2.06 3.69
C ILE A 186 -3.94 0.60 3.75
N LEU A 187 -3.68 -0.03 2.61
CA LEU A 187 -2.94 -1.28 2.53
C LEU A 187 -1.53 -1.00 2.01
N LEU A 188 -0.55 -1.19 2.87
CA LEU A 188 0.87 -1.02 2.60
C LEU A 188 1.50 -2.39 2.37
N THR A 189 2.26 -2.59 1.29
CA THR A 189 3.15 -3.74 1.17
C THR A 189 4.57 -3.33 1.48
N THR A 190 5.30 -4.17 2.20
CA THR A 190 6.71 -3.91 2.51
C THR A 190 7.47 -5.20 2.81
N HIS A 191 8.78 -5.16 2.68
CA HIS A 191 9.70 -6.15 3.23
C HIS A 191 10.55 -5.57 4.37
N TYR A 192 10.33 -4.30 4.73
CA TYR A 192 10.98 -3.64 5.87
C TYR A 192 10.15 -3.82 7.14
N MET A 193 10.67 -4.55 8.12
CA MET A 193 10.01 -4.81 9.39
C MET A 193 9.76 -3.52 10.18
N GLU A 194 10.76 -2.62 10.21
CA GLU A 194 10.63 -1.32 10.87
C GLU A 194 9.46 -0.48 10.31
N GLU A 195 9.22 -0.54 8.99
CA GLU A 195 8.12 0.18 8.35
C GLU A 195 6.77 -0.36 8.79
N ALA A 196 6.61 -1.69 8.76
CA ALA A 196 5.38 -2.35 9.18
C ALA A 196 5.11 -2.08 10.67
N GLU A 197 6.11 -2.22 11.54
CA GLU A 197 5.99 -2.00 12.98
C GLU A 197 5.64 -0.54 13.32
N HIS A 198 6.26 0.41 12.61
CA HIS A 198 6.13 1.84 12.94
C HIS A 198 4.84 2.49 12.42
N LEU A 199 4.31 2.02 11.30
CA LEU A 199 3.16 2.65 10.63
C LEU A 199 1.84 1.97 10.94
N SER A 200 1.83 0.63 11.08
CA SER A 200 0.60 -0.14 10.95
C SER A 200 -0.17 -0.29 12.25
N ASP A 201 -1.49 -0.31 12.15
CA ASP A 201 -2.37 -0.77 13.23
C ASP A 201 -2.28 -2.28 13.38
N ARG A 202 -2.35 -2.99 12.24
CA ARG A 202 -2.17 -4.44 12.16
C ARG A 202 -1.27 -4.81 10.97
N VAL A 203 -0.62 -5.95 11.11
CA VAL A 203 0.30 -6.51 10.12
C VAL A 203 -0.12 -7.94 9.81
N ALA A 204 -0.16 -8.31 8.53
CA ALA A 204 -0.15 -9.71 8.10
C ALA A 204 1.25 -10.09 7.65
N ILE A 205 1.80 -11.17 8.18
CA ILE A 205 3.05 -11.75 7.69
C ILE A 205 2.71 -12.77 6.61
N MET A 206 3.24 -12.51 5.40
CA MET A 206 3.01 -13.34 4.22
C MET A 206 4.27 -14.09 3.82
N ARG A 207 4.13 -15.40 3.55
CA ARG A 207 5.18 -16.28 3.06
C ARG A 207 4.61 -17.27 2.05
N GLU A 208 5.29 -17.45 0.92
CA GLU A 208 4.96 -18.48 -0.09
C GLU A 208 3.50 -18.44 -0.57
N GLY A 209 2.95 -17.21 -0.67
CA GLY A 209 1.57 -16.99 -1.09
C GLY A 209 0.51 -17.12 0.00
N GLU A 210 0.89 -17.42 1.23
CA GLU A 210 -0.02 -17.62 2.37
C GLU A 210 0.17 -16.57 3.46
N ILE A 211 -0.90 -16.25 4.19
CA ILE A 211 -0.82 -15.46 5.42
C ILE A 211 -0.50 -16.39 6.58
N LYS A 212 0.62 -16.15 7.26
CA LYS A 212 1.07 -16.97 8.40
C LYS A 212 0.54 -16.48 9.73
N THR A 213 0.37 -15.18 9.89
CA THR A 213 -0.24 -14.55 11.07
C THR A 213 -0.77 -13.17 10.73
N VAL A 214 -1.76 -12.71 11.51
CA VAL A 214 -2.30 -11.35 11.47
C VAL A 214 -2.47 -10.87 12.91
N GLY A 215 -2.12 -9.61 13.16
CA GLY A 215 -2.31 -8.96 14.44
C GLY A 215 -1.62 -7.62 14.51
N THR A 216 -1.73 -6.93 15.64
CA THR A 216 -0.86 -5.81 15.97
C THR A 216 0.58 -6.30 16.11
N PRO A 217 1.61 -5.45 15.97
CA PRO A 217 2.99 -5.88 16.23
C PRO A 217 3.17 -6.57 17.59
N ALA A 218 2.53 -6.06 18.64
CA ALA A 218 2.57 -6.66 19.99
C ALA A 218 1.94 -8.07 20.03
N GLU A 219 0.77 -8.26 19.41
CA GLU A 219 0.12 -9.58 19.33
C GLU A 219 0.95 -10.59 18.52
N ILE A 220 1.65 -10.13 17.47
CA ILE A 220 2.53 -10.99 16.67
C ILE A 220 3.75 -11.44 17.49
N ILE A 221 4.35 -10.53 18.28
CA ILE A 221 5.43 -10.85 19.21
C ILE A 221 4.94 -11.91 20.22
N GLU A 222 3.79 -11.68 20.85
CA GLU A 222 3.20 -12.61 21.81
C GLU A 222 2.93 -14.00 21.19
N LYS A 223 2.26 -14.04 20.02
CA LYS A 223 1.98 -15.30 19.29
C LYS A 223 3.23 -16.10 18.92
N SER A 224 4.35 -15.41 18.67
CA SER A 224 5.61 -16.05 18.31
C SER A 224 6.39 -16.56 19.52
N GLY A 225 6.11 -16.05 20.72
CA GLY A 225 6.90 -16.30 21.94
C GLY A 225 8.30 -15.67 21.88
N LYS A 226 8.52 -14.69 20.99
CA LYS A 226 9.80 -13.99 20.81
C LYS A 226 9.82 -12.66 21.55
N LYS A 227 11.00 -12.00 21.59
CA LYS A 227 11.18 -10.76 22.36
C LYS A 227 10.97 -9.50 21.49
N THR A 228 11.25 -9.59 20.19
CA THR A 228 11.18 -8.46 19.26
C THR A 228 10.30 -8.79 18.08
N PHE A 229 9.80 -7.75 17.39
CA PHE A 229 9.02 -7.91 16.16
C PHE A 229 9.87 -8.53 15.04
N GLU A 230 11.17 -8.22 14.97
CA GLU A 230 12.09 -8.81 14.03
C GLU A 230 12.23 -10.33 14.23
N GLU A 231 12.45 -10.78 15.46
CA GLU A 231 12.50 -12.21 15.80
C GLU A 231 11.17 -12.93 15.49
N ALA A 232 10.05 -12.27 15.78
CA ALA A 232 8.72 -12.77 15.46
C ALA A 232 8.50 -12.89 13.95
N PHE A 233 8.91 -11.89 13.17
CA PHE A 233 8.87 -11.94 11.71
C PHE A 233 9.71 -13.12 11.19
N VAL A 234 10.95 -13.28 11.64
CA VAL A 234 11.82 -14.40 11.24
C VAL A 234 11.17 -15.74 11.57
N HIS A 235 10.55 -15.87 12.75
CA HIS A 235 9.82 -17.07 13.14
C HIS A 235 8.73 -17.46 12.13
N PHE A 236 7.85 -16.53 11.75
CA PHE A 236 6.75 -16.78 10.82
C PHE A 236 7.21 -16.84 9.35
N ALA A 237 8.19 -16.02 8.96
CA ALA A 237 8.67 -15.93 7.59
C ALA A 237 9.69 -17.02 7.22
N ALA A 238 10.50 -17.51 8.18
CA ALA A 238 11.50 -18.55 7.93
C ALA A 238 11.05 -19.97 8.30
N GLY A 239 9.83 -20.12 8.88
CA GLY A 239 9.30 -21.43 9.27
C GLY A 239 10.04 -22.09 10.42
N GLY A 240 10.49 -21.27 11.39
CA GLY A 240 11.11 -21.77 12.61
C GLY A 240 12.59 -22.16 12.47
N TYR A 241 13.31 -21.63 11.49
CA TYR A 241 14.77 -21.72 11.51
C TYR A 241 15.28 -20.96 12.74
N SER A 242 15.68 -21.70 13.76
CA SER A 242 16.43 -21.15 14.89
C SER A 242 17.87 -20.88 14.39
N TYR A 243 18.32 -19.64 14.53
CA TYR A 243 19.74 -19.28 14.37
C TYR A 243 20.61 -19.81 15.52
N GLU A 244 20.30 -20.99 16.06
CA GLU A 244 21.04 -21.58 17.20
C GLU A 244 22.29 -22.36 16.76
N ASN A 245 22.65 -22.38 15.48
CA ASN A 245 23.85 -23.05 14.97
C ASN A 245 24.56 -22.22 13.90
N ALA A 246 25.15 -21.10 14.29
CA ALA A 246 26.20 -20.42 13.52
C ALA A 246 27.26 -19.87 14.46
#